data_4ae66ada0282557845601670c5f915f9
#
_entry.id   4ae66ada0282557845601670c5f915f9
#
_cell.length_a   1.000
_cell.length_b   1.000
_cell.length_c   1.000
_cell.angle_alpha   90.00
_cell.angle_beta   90.00
_cell.angle_gamma   90.00
#
_symmetry.space_group_name_H-M   'P 1'
#
loop_
_entity.id
_entity.type
_entity.pdbx_description
1 polymer ?
#
loop_
_entity_poly.entity_id
_entity_poly.type
_entity_poly.pdbx_seq_one_letter_code
_entity_poly.pdbx_strand_id
1 'polypeptide(L)'
;MKIFSEQLVEEARVACHVADLATATIGEVLLVAQYLETKTGIPFIRMDQGSPGLPANHFGVEAEKAALERGVGSQYPPAAGVPELKEAASQFIKAFIDIDITPRACIPTTGSVAASFGAFIAATQRKTGQNRVLFIDPGFPIQKSQLRVLGIEWREFDIFPYRGQALRAKLEAELADGTIAAIVYSNPNNPAWICLEEEELHIIGQLATKYDAIVLEDLAYFCMDYRRDLGHPCQPPFVPTVARYTDNYVLMLSSSKIFSYAGQRMALACVSDALFDRQFPALAQRYHDTGVFGSTFIASILYMITSGCTASTQYGYAEMLRLAAEGKINFVEDTREYERRAHRMKRIFTAHGFHVVYNHDVTRPVGDGFFFTLGYPGMTGGELLKELLYYGVSSISLGTTGSQQQGIRACVSRMKPELYEVLDQRMRAFHEDHGDGREEERVKSERVKSEK
;
A
#
# COMPACT_ATOMS: atom_id res chain seq x y z
N MET A 1 -21.91 23.32 -11.17
CA MET A 1 -22.01 22.99 -12.63
C MET A 1 -20.86 22.06 -13.02
N LYS A 2 -21.16 20.93 -13.68
CA LYS A 2 -20.17 19.94 -14.19
C LYS A 2 -19.20 20.61 -15.18
N ILE A 3 -17.90 20.29 -15.09
CA ILE A 3 -16.84 20.80 -15.99
C ILE A 3 -16.85 20.02 -17.30
N PHE A 4 -17.05 18.69 -17.20
CA PHE A 4 -17.17 17.81 -18.35
C PHE A 4 -18.62 17.34 -18.51
N SER A 5 -19.12 17.40 -19.74
CA SER A 5 -20.47 16.90 -20.05
C SER A 5 -20.54 15.38 -19.93
N GLU A 6 -21.71 14.84 -19.66
CA GLU A 6 -21.95 13.40 -19.62
C GLU A 6 -21.58 12.72 -20.93
N GLN A 7 -21.90 13.36 -22.06
CA GLN A 7 -21.54 12.86 -23.38
C GLN A 7 -20.02 12.72 -23.56
N LEU A 8 -19.23 13.71 -23.08
CA LEU A 8 -17.77 13.68 -23.21
C LEU A 8 -17.12 12.61 -22.32
N VAL A 9 -17.62 12.43 -21.10
CA VAL A 9 -17.14 11.38 -20.20
C VAL A 9 -17.50 10.00 -20.73
N GLU A 10 -18.69 9.83 -21.31
CA GLU A 10 -19.09 8.57 -21.95
C GLU A 10 -18.25 8.28 -23.19
N GLU A 11 -17.94 9.29 -24.02
CA GLU A 11 -17.01 9.16 -25.12
C GLU A 11 -15.61 8.68 -24.64
N ALA A 12 -15.10 9.29 -23.56
CA ALA A 12 -13.83 8.89 -22.98
C ALA A 12 -13.86 7.44 -22.48
N ARG A 13 -14.95 7.03 -21.80
CA ARG A 13 -15.16 5.64 -21.35
C ARG A 13 -15.06 4.64 -22.50
N VAL A 14 -15.76 4.91 -23.58
CA VAL A 14 -15.78 4.05 -24.79
C VAL A 14 -14.41 4.02 -25.45
N ALA A 15 -13.77 5.19 -25.66
CA ALA A 15 -12.47 5.31 -26.28
C ALA A 15 -11.36 4.59 -25.49
N CYS A 16 -11.47 4.54 -24.17
CA CYS A 16 -10.54 3.85 -23.28
C CYS A 16 -10.93 2.37 -23.01
N HIS A 17 -11.98 1.86 -23.65
CA HIS A 17 -12.48 0.48 -23.48
C HIS A 17 -12.84 0.13 -22.04
N VAL A 18 -13.32 1.10 -21.25
CA VAL A 18 -13.75 0.86 -19.86
C VAL A 18 -15.21 0.37 -19.88
N ALA A 19 -15.44 -0.78 -19.26
CA ALA A 19 -16.77 -1.40 -19.23
C ALA A 19 -17.74 -0.57 -18.37
N ASP A 20 -17.31 -0.22 -17.16
CA ASP A 20 -18.08 0.56 -16.19
C ASP A 20 -17.15 1.46 -15.35
N LEU A 21 -17.42 2.76 -15.34
CA LEU A 21 -16.64 3.73 -14.57
C LEU A 21 -16.76 3.53 -13.05
N ALA A 22 -17.89 3.01 -12.58
CA ALA A 22 -18.12 2.79 -11.15
C ALA A 22 -17.22 1.68 -10.56
N THR A 23 -16.76 0.75 -11.39
CA THR A 23 -15.89 -0.37 -11.02
C THR A 23 -14.50 -0.29 -11.65
N ALA A 24 -14.19 0.86 -12.27
CA ALA A 24 -12.95 1.06 -13.01
C ALA A 24 -11.71 0.85 -12.13
N THR A 25 -10.74 0.16 -12.68
CA THR A 25 -9.41 -0.04 -12.07
C THR A 25 -8.59 1.26 -12.08
N ILE A 26 -7.51 1.29 -11.29
CA ILE A 26 -6.57 2.45 -11.28
C ILE A 26 -6.10 2.80 -12.69
N GLY A 27 -5.76 1.78 -13.50
CA GLY A 27 -5.29 1.98 -14.87
C GLY A 27 -6.36 2.57 -15.80
N GLU A 28 -7.60 2.09 -15.70
CA GLU A 28 -8.73 2.58 -16.48
C GLU A 28 -9.09 4.02 -16.13
N VAL A 29 -9.16 4.36 -14.84
CA VAL A 29 -9.38 5.74 -14.39
C VAL A 29 -8.29 6.68 -14.90
N LEU A 30 -7.02 6.21 -14.86
CA LEU A 30 -5.88 6.97 -15.40
C LEU A 30 -6.09 7.29 -16.88
N LEU A 31 -6.45 6.31 -17.70
CA LEU A 31 -6.67 6.48 -19.13
C LEU A 31 -7.82 7.44 -19.44
N VAL A 32 -8.95 7.31 -18.76
CA VAL A 32 -10.12 8.19 -18.93
C VAL A 32 -9.78 9.64 -18.58
N ALA A 33 -9.14 9.86 -17.43
CA ALA A 33 -8.73 11.20 -17.01
C ALA A 33 -7.72 11.82 -18.02
N GLN A 34 -6.76 11.03 -18.49
CA GLN A 34 -5.77 11.49 -19.48
C GLN A 34 -6.42 11.80 -20.85
N TYR A 35 -7.41 11.02 -21.27
CA TYR A 35 -8.18 11.29 -22.48
C TYR A 35 -8.89 12.64 -22.38
N LEU A 36 -9.61 12.88 -21.26
CA LEU A 36 -10.35 14.12 -21.02
C LEU A 36 -9.39 15.33 -20.93
N GLU A 37 -8.26 15.22 -20.24
CA GLU A 37 -7.23 16.26 -20.19
C GLU A 37 -6.70 16.60 -21.59
N THR A 38 -6.37 15.59 -22.37
CA THR A 38 -5.81 15.78 -23.73
C THR A 38 -6.82 16.45 -24.67
N LYS A 39 -8.09 16.05 -24.59
CA LYS A 39 -9.13 16.55 -25.48
C LYS A 39 -9.59 17.98 -25.16
N THR A 40 -9.54 18.37 -23.89
CA THR A 40 -10.09 19.65 -23.42
C THR A 40 -9.05 20.69 -23.01
N GLY A 41 -7.82 20.26 -22.73
CA GLY A 41 -6.80 21.10 -22.11
C GLY A 41 -7.04 21.42 -20.64
N ILE A 42 -8.08 20.86 -20.00
CA ILE A 42 -8.42 21.10 -18.61
C ILE A 42 -7.76 20.05 -17.73
N PRO A 43 -6.84 20.42 -16.79
CA PRO A 43 -6.14 19.47 -15.96
C PRO A 43 -7.07 18.86 -14.90
N PHE A 44 -6.88 17.56 -14.64
CA PHE A 44 -7.50 16.85 -13.52
C PHE A 44 -6.77 17.08 -12.21
N ILE A 45 -7.51 17.04 -11.12
CA ILE A 45 -6.94 16.81 -9.79
C ILE A 45 -6.80 15.31 -9.60
N ARG A 46 -5.55 14.83 -9.68
CA ARG A 46 -5.22 13.41 -9.76
C ARG A 46 -5.06 12.82 -8.37
N MET A 47 -6.08 12.09 -7.90
CA MET A 47 -6.08 11.34 -6.63
C MET A 47 -6.11 9.81 -6.85
N ASP A 48 -6.13 9.37 -8.10
CA ASP A 48 -6.20 7.97 -8.52
C ASP A 48 -4.90 7.21 -8.33
N GLN A 49 -3.75 7.87 -8.47
CA GLN A 49 -2.44 7.24 -8.53
C GLN A 49 -1.61 7.49 -7.28
N GLY A 50 -1.16 6.39 -6.64
CA GLY A 50 -0.23 6.43 -5.51
C GLY A 50 1.24 6.63 -5.93
N SER A 51 1.52 7.45 -6.94
CA SER A 51 2.90 7.79 -7.34
C SER A 51 3.48 8.88 -6.44
N PRO A 52 4.77 8.85 -6.05
CA PRO A 52 5.40 9.94 -5.31
C PRO A 52 5.26 11.28 -6.04
N GLY A 53 5.09 12.35 -5.26
CA GLY A 53 5.00 13.73 -5.75
C GLY A 53 6.13 14.63 -5.25
N LEU A 54 7.09 14.06 -4.54
CA LEU A 54 8.32 14.73 -4.08
C LEU A 54 9.51 14.25 -4.90
N PRO A 55 10.60 15.03 -4.99
CA PRO A 55 11.82 14.61 -5.66
C PRO A 55 12.39 13.32 -5.08
N ALA A 56 13.05 12.53 -5.91
CA ALA A 56 13.82 11.38 -5.44
C ALA A 56 14.95 11.83 -4.50
N ASN A 57 15.24 11.01 -3.48
CA ASN A 57 16.29 11.32 -2.53
C ASN A 57 17.64 11.48 -3.27
N HIS A 58 18.27 12.65 -3.07
CA HIS A 58 19.48 13.05 -3.77
C HIS A 58 20.66 12.09 -3.53
N PHE A 59 20.86 11.65 -2.30
CA PHE A 59 21.98 10.74 -1.97
C PHE A 59 21.86 9.41 -2.68
N GLY A 60 20.65 8.87 -2.79
CA GLY A 60 20.40 7.65 -3.56
C GLY A 60 20.69 7.82 -5.04
N VAL A 61 20.29 8.95 -5.62
CA VAL A 61 20.54 9.26 -7.04
C VAL A 61 22.05 9.37 -7.30
N GLU A 62 22.80 10.06 -6.45
CA GLU A 62 24.26 10.21 -6.63
C GLU A 62 25.01 8.88 -6.40
N ALA A 63 24.60 8.08 -5.44
CA ALA A 63 25.19 6.75 -5.23
C ALA A 63 24.92 5.80 -6.43
N GLU A 64 23.74 5.89 -7.04
CA GLU A 64 23.40 5.12 -8.24
C GLU A 64 24.25 5.56 -9.45
N LYS A 65 24.44 6.87 -9.67
CA LYS A 65 25.33 7.40 -10.72
C LYS A 65 26.77 6.91 -10.51
N ALA A 66 27.30 7.02 -9.30
CA ALA A 66 28.64 6.55 -8.99
C ALA A 66 28.79 5.03 -9.19
N ALA A 67 27.76 4.24 -8.93
CA ALA A 67 27.77 2.81 -9.22
C ALA A 67 27.84 2.54 -10.73
N LEU A 68 27.06 3.27 -11.54
CA LEU A 68 27.11 3.15 -12.99
C LEU A 68 28.49 3.52 -13.55
N GLU A 69 29.13 4.57 -13.02
CA GLU A 69 30.49 4.98 -13.40
C GLU A 69 31.54 3.90 -13.07
N ARG A 70 31.33 3.12 -12.00
CA ARG A 70 32.15 1.93 -11.69
C ARG A 70 31.92 0.75 -12.61
N GLY A 71 30.96 0.83 -13.54
CA GLY A 71 30.69 -0.20 -14.54
C GLY A 71 29.80 -1.36 -14.05
N VAL A 72 29.05 -1.20 -12.94
CA VAL A 72 28.20 -2.28 -12.41
C VAL A 72 27.08 -2.71 -13.37
N GLY A 73 26.75 -1.88 -14.35
CA GLY A 73 25.73 -2.19 -15.36
C GLY A 73 26.15 -3.25 -16.39
N SER A 74 27.44 -3.62 -16.46
CA SER A 74 27.94 -4.59 -17.43
C SER A 74 27.90 -6.05 -16.99
N GLN A 75 27.51 -6.31 -15.71
CA GLN A 75 27.49 -7.65 -15.14
C GLN A 75 26.18 -7.91 -14.37
N TYR A 76 25.78 -9.16 -14.35
CA TYR A 76 24.66 -9.56 -13.49
C TYR A 76 25.05 -9.40 -12.01
N PRO A 77 24.20 -8.77 -11.18
CA PRO A 77 24.43 -8.73 -9.74
C PRO A 77 24.22 -10.12 -9.13
N PRO A 78 24.74 -10.36 -7.93
CA PRO A 78 24.42 -11.57 -7.18
C PRO A 78 22.90 -11.74 -7.04
N ALA A 79 22.38 -12.95 -7.25
CA ALA A 79 20.95 -13.24 -7.13
C ALA A 79 20.38 -12.87 -5.73
N ALA A 80 21.21 -13.05 -4.68
CA ALA A 80 20.87 -12.67 -3.32
C ALA A 80 21.00 -11.17 -3.03
N GLY A 81 21.45 -10.36 -3.99
CA GLY A 81 21.69 -8.93 -3.84
C GLY A 81 23.14 -8.58 -3.49
N VAL A 82 23.48 -7.30 -3.65
CA VAL A 82 24.81 -6.79 -3.30
C VAL A 82 24.97 -6.72 -1.77
N PRO A 83 26.17 -7.06 -1.22
CA PRO A 83 26.41 -7.07 0.22
C PRO A 83 26.08 -5.73 0.89
N GLU A 84 26.46 -4.63 0.26
CA GLU A 84 26.25 -3.27 0.79
C GLU A 84 24.79 -2.96 1.06
N LEU A 85 23.87 -3.38 0.18
CA LEU A 85 22.43 -3.20 0.38
C LEU A 85 21.92 -4.05 1.55
N LYS A 86 22.38 -5.30 1.62
CA LYS A 86 21.93 -6.25 2.65
C LYS A 86 22.37 -5.81 4.04
N GLU A 87 23.60 -5.34 4.18
CA GLU A 87 24.14 -4.79 5.42
C GLU A 87 23.42 -3.51 5.85
N ALA A 88 23.24 -2.57 4.92
CA ALA A 88 22.50 -1.33 5.18
C ALA A 88 21.04 -1.62 5.59
N ALA A 89 20.40 -2.61 4.95
CA ALA A 89 19.03 -3.00 5.27
C ALA A 89 18.91 -3.59 6.70
N SER A 90 19.82 -4.48 7.08
CA SER A 90 19.86 -5.04 8.45
C SER A 90 20.02 -3.94 9.50
N GLN A 91 20.94 -3.00 9.28
CA GLN A 91 21.17 -1.86 10.17
C GLN A 91 19.96 -0.92 10.22
N PHE A 92 19.32 -0.62 9.09
CA PHE A 92 18.13 0.22 8.99
C PHE A 92 16.94 -0.40 9.77
N ILE A 93 16.72 -1.70 9.61
CA ILE A 93 15.67 -2.42 10.33
C ILE A 93 15.95 -2.36 11.83
N LYS A 94 17.18 -2.60 12.28
CA LYS A 94 17.54 -2.45 13.70
C LYS A 94 17.29 -1.03 14.19
N ALA A 95 17.67 -0.03 13.40
CA ALA A 95 17.56 1.38 13.79
C ALA A 95 16.13 1.89 13.95
N PHE A 96 15.19 1.42 13.13
CA PHE A 96 13.81 1.97 13.08
C PHE A 96 12.73 1.01 13.58
N ILE A 97 12.99 -0.30 13.57
CA ILE A 97 12.02 -1.33 14.01
C ILE A 97 12.45 -1.96 15.34
N ASP A 98 13.74 -1.90 15.67
CA ASP A 98 14.38 -2.55 16.82
C ASP A 98 14.23 -4.08 16.85
N ILE A 99 14.38 -4.71 15.69
CA ILE A 99 14.52 -6.15 15.56
C ILE A 99 15.89 -6.50 14.97
N ASP A 100 16.40 -7.68 15.31
CA ASP A 100 17.61 -8.22 14.73
C ASP A 100 17.26 -9.12 13.54
N ILE A 101 17.86 -8.85 12.39
CA ILE A 101 17.75 -9.64 11.17
C ILE A 101 19.11 -9.67 10.48
N THR A 102 19.55 -10.84 10.05
CA THR A 102 20.87 -10.94 9.39
C THR A 102 20.84 -10.37 7.97
N PRO A 103 21.95 -9.81 7.47
CA PRO A 103 22.03 -9.29 6.10
C PRO A 103 21.59 -10.31 5.03
N ARG A 104 21.86 -11.62 5.22
CA ARG A 104 21.47 -12.67 4.26
C ARG A 104 19.95 -12.75 4.06
N ALA A 105 19.17 -12.44 5.09
CA ALA A 105 17.71 -12.51 5.07
C ALA A 105 17.05 -11.22 4.53
N CYS A 106 17.83 -10.17 4.23
CA CYS A 106 17.39 -8.96 3.54
C CYS A 106 17.58 -9.14 2.02
N ILE A 107 16.52 -9.45 1.30
CA ILE A 107 16.55 -9.89 -0.10
C ILE A 107 16.03 -8.78 -1.01
N PRO A 108 16.84 -8.24 -1.95
CA PRO A 108 16.37 -7.23 -2.88
C PRO A 108 15.33 -7.80 -3.87
N THR A 109 14.37 -6.97 -4.22
CA THR A 109 13.30 -7.29 -5.17
C THR A 109 13.02 -6.10 -6.09
N THR A 110 12.52 -6.38 -7.29
CA THR A 110 12.15 -5.35 -8.28
C THR A 110 10.83 -4.68 -7.86
N GLY A 111 10.90 -3.90 -6.77
CA GLY A 111 9.75 -3.32 -6.05
C GLY A 111 9.00 -4.35 -5.20
N SER A 112 8.19 -3.86 -4.24
CA SER A 112 7.39 -4.74 -3.34
C SER A 112 6.36 -5.61 -4.09
N VAL A 113 5.99 -5.24 -5.32
CA VAL A 113 5.12 -6.08 -6.17
C VAL A 113 5.82 -7.39 -6.55
N ALA A 114 7.12 -7.39 -6.85
CA ALA A 114 7.86 -8.63 -7.06
C ALA A 114 8.08 -9.41 -5.75
N ALA A 115 8.28 -8.70 -4.63
CA ALA A 115 8.37 -9.33 -3.31
C ALA A 115 7.10 -10.10 -2.97
N SER A 116 5.92 -9.46 -3.08
CA SER A 116 4.63 -10.11 -2.81
C SER A 116 4.36 -11.27 -3.75
N PHE A 117 4.65 -11.12 -5.05
CA PHE A 117 4.46 -12.19 -6.03
C PHE A 117 5.27 -13.44 -5.68
N GLY A 118 6.57 -13.28 -5.39
CA GLY A 118 7.42 -14.39 -4.96
C GLY A 118 7.01 -14.96 -3.61
N ALA A 119 6.63 -14.10 -2.64
CA ALA A 119 6.20 -14.54 -1.31
C ALA A 119 4.89 -15.36 -1.35
N PHE A 120 3.93 -15.01 -2.23
CA PHE A 120 2.73 -15.81 -2.45
C PHE A 120 3.08 -17.22 -2.95
N ILE A 121 3.97 -17.32 -3.93
CA ILE A 121 4.43 -18.62 -4.43
C ILE A 121 5.10 -19.41 -3.30
N ALA A 122 6.08 -18.83 -2.60
CA ALA A 122 6.79 -19.51 -1.53
C ALA A 122 5.86 -19.99 -0.40
N ALA A 123 4.96 -19.10 0.06
CA ALA A 123 4.06 -19.41 1.16
C ALA A 123 3.05 -20.52 0.80
N THR A 124 2.41 -20.43 -0.36
CA THR A 124 1.34 -21.37 -0.74
C THR A 124 1.85 -22.73 -1.21
N GLN A 125 3.14 -22.83 -1.54
CA GLN A 125 3.74 -24.09 -2.02
C GLN A 125 4.58 -24.82 -0.95
N ARG A 126 4.78 -24.22 0.23
CA ARG A 126 5.64 -24.80 1.28
C ARG A 126 5.03 -26.02 1.97
N LYS A 127 3.69 -26.15 1.97
CA LYS A 127 2.96 -27.23 2.63
C LYS A 127 1.74 -27.66 1.84
N THR A 128 1.49 -28.94 1.78
CA THR A 128 0.27 -29.50 1.19
C THR A 128 -0.96 -29.11 2.03
N GLY A 129 -2.03 -28.67 1.37
CA GLY A 129 -3.29 -28.31 2.02
C GLY A 129 -3.32 -26.88 2.62
N GLN A 130 -2.18 -26.22 2.78
CA GLN A 130 -2.07 -24.84 3.24
C GLN A 130 -1.68 -23.96 2.05
N ASN A 131 -2.65 -23.60 1.22
CA ASN A 131 -2.44 -23.03 -0.11
C ASN A 131 -3.28 -21.77 -0.42
N ARG A 132 -3.96 -21.19 0.58
CA ARG A 132 -4.75 -19.98 0.44
C ARG A 132 -4.06 -18.78 1.10
N VAL A 133 -4.43 -17.58 0.64
CA VAL A 133 -3.97 -16.31 1.23
C VAL A 133 -5.15 -15.62 1.90
N LEU A 134 -4.93 -15.03 3.07
CA LEU A 134 -5.91 -14.21 3.78
C LEU A 134 -5.51 -12.75 3.70
N PHE A 135 -6.40 -11.89 3.18
CA PHE A 135 -6.23 -10.44 3.21
C PHE A 135 -6.97 -9.84 4.40
N ILE A 136 -6.26 -9.03 5.17
CA ILE A 136 -6.83 -8.10 6.12
C ILE A 136 -7.04 -6.78 5.35
N ASP A 137 -8.24 -6.62 4.81
CA ASP A 137 -8.61 -5.50 3.95
C ASP A 137 -9.05 -4.25 4.75
N PRO A 138 -9.13 -3.09 4.10
CA PRO A 138 -8.84 -2.84 2.69
C PRO A 138 -7.36 -2.97 2.37
N GLY A 139 -7.03 -3.33 1.13
CA GLY A 139 -5.65 -3.63 0.71
C GLY A 139 -5.29 -3.13 -0.69
N PHE A 140 -4.04 -3.35 -1.06
CA PHE A 140 -3.53 -2.97 -2.37
C PHE A 140 -4.08 -3.90 -3.46
N PRO A 141 -4.91 -3.42 -4.43
CA PRO A 141 -5.63 -4.31 -5.37
C PRO A 141 -4.74 -5.19 -6.23
N ILE A 142 -3.50 -4.75 -6.50
CA ILE A 142 -2.56 -5.50 -7.35
C ILE A 142 -2.20 -6.84 -6.72
N GLN A 143 -2.15 -6.95 -5.40
CA GLN A 143 -1.83 -8.22 -4.72
C GLN A 143 -2.87 -9.30 -5.01
N LYS A 144 -4.16 -8.96 -5.02
CA LYS A 144 -5.23 -9.89 -5.43
C LYS A 144 -5.16 -10.23 -6.93
N SER A 145 -4.77 -9.26 -7.77
CA SER A 145 -4.54 -9.52 -9.19
C SER A 145 -3.37 -10.49 -9.42
N GLN A 146 -2.33 -10.44 -8.59
CA GLN A 146 -1.25 -11.42 -8.62
C GLN A 146 -1.75 -12.83 -8.30
N LEU A 147 -2.63 -12.98 -7.32
CA LEU A 147 -3.21 -14.29 -6.99
C LEU A 147 -4.07 -14.83 -8.13
N ARG A 148 -4.82 -13.98 -8.85
CA ARG A 148 -5.54 -14.38 -10.06
C ARG A 148 -4.59 -14.90 -11.14
N VAL A 149 -3.46 -14.23 -11.38
CA VAL A 149 -2.43 -14.68 -12.33
C VAL A 149 -1.85 -16.03 -11.91
N LEU A 150 -1.65 -16.24 -10.61
CA LEU A 150 -1.07 -17.45 -10.06
C LEU A 150 -2.08 -18.61 -9.89
N GLY A 151 -3.38 -18.35 -10.04
CA GLY A 151 -4.42 -19.34 -9.76
C GLY A 151 -4.53 -19.73 -8.28
N ILE A 152 -4.16 -18.81 -7.38
CA ILE A 152 -4.20 -19.01 -5.93
C ILE A 152 -5.51 -18.44 -5.38
N GLU A 153 -6.24 -19.25 -4.61
CA GLU A 153 -7.43 -18.82 -3.90
C GLU A 153 -7.08 -17.95 -2.68
N TRP A 154 -7.99 -17.03 -2.33
CA TRP A 154 -7.86 -16.21 -1.14
C TRP A 154 -9.16 -16.06 -0.38
N ARG A 155 -9.03 -15.63 0.88
CA ARG A 155 -10.10 -15.08 1.72
C ARG A 155 -9.79 -13.64 2.05
N GLU A 156 -10.81 -12.90 2.45
CA GLU A 156 -10.67 -11.49 2.80
C GLU A 156 -11.72 -11.06 3.82
N PHE A 157 -11.38 -10.10 4.64
CA PHE A 157 -12.34 -9.39 5.47
C PHE A 157 -11.90 -7.95 5.69
N ASP A 158 -12.86 -7.02 5.76
CA ASP A 158 -12.60 -5.63 6.13
C ASP A 158 -12.33 -5.55 7.64
N ILE A 159 -11.17 -5.01 8.02
CA ILE A 159 -10.75 -4.91 9.42
C ILE A 159 -11.55 -3.87 10.21
N PHE A 160 -12.19 -2.90 9.55
CA PHE A 160 -12.75 -1.73 10.22
C PHE A 160 -13.75 -2.07 11.34
N PRO A 161 -14.66 -3.06 11.20
CA PRO A 161 -15.52 -3.49 12.31
C PRO A 161 -14.81 -4.41 13.33
N TYR A 162 -13.56 -4.81 13.10
CA TYR A 162 -12.84 -5.78 13.94
C TYR A 162 -11.57 -5.20 14.56
N ARG A 163 -11.51 -3.89 14.81
CA ARG A 163 -10.33 -3.24 15.40
C ARG A 163 -10.08 -3.66 16.85
N GLY A 164 -8.83 -3.65 17.27
CA GLY A 164 -8.38 -4.01 18.62
C GLY A 164 -8.67 -5.48 18.95
N GLN A 165 -9.21 -5.76 20.13
CA GLN A 165 -9.47 -7.14 20.62
C GLN A 165 -10.49 -7.91 19.76
N ALA A 166 -11.39 -7.23 19.05
CA ALA A 166 -12.35 -7.88 18.17
C ALA A 166 -11.66 -8.63 17.00
N LEU A 167 -10.43 -8.23 16.63
CA LEU A 167 -9.64 -8.87 15.60
C LEU A 167 -9.34 -10.34 15.93
N ARG A 168 -9.12 -10.68 17.21
CA ARG A 168 -8.72 -12.03 17.61
C ARG A 168 -9.73 -13.09 17.16
N ALA A 169 -11.00 -12.92 17.52
CA ALA A 169 -12.03 -13.90 17.20
C ALA A 169 -12.26 -13.99 15.69
N LYS A 170 -12.23 -12.85 14.98
CA LYS A 170 -12.37 -12.81 13.51
C LYS A 170 -11.23 -13.53 12.82
N LEU A 171 -10.00 -13.19 13.15
CA LEU A 171 -8.81 -13.78 12.52
C LEU A 171 -8.68 -15.27 12.84
N GLU A 172 -8.98 -15.69 14.07
CA GLU A 172 -8.96 -17.10 14.46
C GLU A 172 -9.98 -17.93 13.68
N ALA A 173 -11.19 -17.40 13.47
CA ALA A 173 -12.21 -18.06 12.65
C ALA A 173 -11.76 -18.24 11.19
N GLU A 174 -11.05 -17.28 10.60
CA GLU A 174 -10.52 -17.39 9.24
C GLU A 174 -9.38 -18.40 9.11
N LEU A 175 -8.60 -18.60 10.17
CA LEU A 175 -7.45 -19.52 10.19
C LEU A 175 -7.80 -20.95 10.62
N ALA A 176 -8.97 -21.18 11.20
CA ALA A 176 -9.32 -22.41 11.92
C ALA A 176 -9.29 -23.69 11.07
N ASP A 177 -9.54 -23.61 9.77
CA ASP A 177 -9.51 -24.77 8.87
C ASP A 177 -8.09 -25.17 8.41
N GLY A 178 -7.07 -24.38 8.77
CA GLY A 178 -5.67 -24.66 8.48
C GLY A 178 -5.27 -24.50 7.00
N THR A 179 -6.11 -23.90 6.14
CA THR A 179 -5.81 -23.74 4.70
C THR A 179 -5.02 -22.47 4.38
N ILE A 180 -4.95 -21.53 5.31
CA ILE A 180 -4.29 -20.22 5.09
C ILE A 180 -2.77 -20.36 5.20
N ALA A 181 -2.08 -20.11 4.10
CA ALA A 181 -0.63 -20.14 4.00
C ALA A 181 0.01 -18.78 4.38
N ALA A 182 -0.66 -17.69 4.03
CA ALA A 182 -0.18 -16.35 4.31
C ALA A 182 -1.31 -15.40 4.73
N ILE A 183 -0.97 -14.44 5.58
CA ILE A 183 -1.79 -13.29 5.99
C ILE A 183 -1.15 -12.05 5.41
N VAL A 184 -1.93 -11.16 4.75
CA VAL A 184 -1.42 -9.97 4.07
C VAL A 184 -2.15 -8.72 4.53
N TYR A 185 -1.39 -7.68 4.82
CA TYR A 185 -1.88 -6.32 5.06
C TYR A 185 -0.78 -5.29 4.84
N SER A 186 -1.12 -4.01 4.75
CA SER A 186 -0.15 -2.90 4.74
C SER A 186 -0.28 -2.03 5.99
N ASN A 187 0.86 -1.51 6.48
CA ASN A 187 0.93 -0.70 7.71
C ASN A 187 1.98 0.44 7.58
N PRO A 188 1.61 1.73 7.52
CA PRO A 188 0.26 2.27 7.36
C PRO A 188 -0.48 1.74 6.14
N ASN A 189 -1.81 1.72 6.21
CA ASN A 189 -2.64 1.03 5.24
C ASN A 189 -2.84 1.84 3.93
N ASN A 190 -2.80 1.16 2.81
CA ASN A 190 -3.33 1.63 1.53
C ASN A 190 -4.61 0.82 1.22
N PRO A 191 -5.80 1.45 1.14
CA PRO A 191 -6.10 2.87 0.94
C PRO A 191 -6.47 3.67 2.19
N ALA A 192 -6.74 3.02 3.31
CA ALA A 192 -7.48 3.60 4.43
C ALA A 192 -6.64 4.52 5.31
N TRP A 193 -5.33 4.41 5.26
CA TRP A 193 -4.37 5.09 6.15
C TRP A 193 -4.51 4.72 7.64
N ILE A 194 -5.30 3.70 7.96
CA ILE A 194 -5.30 3.14 9.31
C ILE A 194 -3.94 2.54 9.63
N CYS A 195 -3.54 2.64 10.88
CA CYS A 195 -2.35 2.00 11.42
C CYS A 195 -2.77 0.90 12.41
N LEU A 196 -2.15 -0.27 12.30
CA LEU A 196 -2.35 -1.34 13.25
C LEU A 196 -1.63 -0.98 14.57
N GLU A 197 -2.36 -1.15 15.67
CA GLU A 197 -1.82 -0.94 17.01
C GLU A 197 -1.02 -2.18 17.46
N GLU A 198 -0.14 -2.01 18.46
CA GLU A 198 0.70 -3.09 19.00
C GLU A 198 -0.12 -4.33 19.43
N GLU A 199 -1.31 -4.11 20.00
CA GLU A 199 -2.24 -5.18 20.39
C GLU A 199 -2.72 -6.01 19.18
N GLU A 200 -3.06 -5.34 18.08
CA GLU A 200 -3.51 -6.00 16.85
C GLU A 200 -2.38 -6.80 16.20
N LEU A 201 -1.17 -6.22 16.15
CA LEU A 201 0.04 -6.89 15.65
C LEU A 201 0.40 -8.11 16.52
N HIS A 202 0.25 -8.01 17.83
CA HIS A 202 0.43 -9.12 18.75
C HIS A 202 -0.57 -10.26 18.49
N ILE A 203 -1.85 -9.92 18.28
CA ILE A 203 -2.88 -10.90 17.91
C ILE A 203 -2.53 -11.61 16.59
N ILE A 204 -2.16 -10.84 15.56
CA ILE A 204 -1.77 -11.39 14.25
C ILE A 204 -0.57 -12.32 14.40
N GLY A 205 0.47 -11.88 15.10
CA GLY A 205 1.69 -12.67 15.30
C GLY A 205 1.45 -13.98 16.07
N GLN A 206 0.68 -13.93 17.16
CA GLN A 206 0.32 -15.13 17.93
C GLN A 206 -0.46 -16.14 17.07
N LEU A 207 -1.46 -15.68 16.33
CA LEU A 207 -2.28 -16.55 15.50
C LEU A 207 -1.50 -17.06 14.28
N ALA A 208 -0.65 -16.24 13.67
CA ALA A 208 0.26 -16.68 12.62
C ALA A 208 1.19 -17.81 13.09
N THR A 209 1.74 -17.71 14.30
CA THR A 209 2.54 -18.77 14.90
C THR A 209 1.71 -20.02 15.19
N LYS A 210 0.52 -19.86 15.78
CA LYS A 210 -0.38 -20.99 16.14
C LYS A 210 -0.79 -21.80 14.92
N TYR A 211 -1.13 -21.14 13.82
CA TYR A 211 -1.61 -21.79 12.59
C TYR A 211 -0.52 -21.98 11.53
N ASP A 212 0.73 -21.64 11.87
CA ASP A 212 1.88 -21.69 10.97
C ASP A 212 1.61 -20.96 9.64
N ALA A 213 0.97 -19.80 9.68
CA ALA A 213 0.81 -18.90 8.55
C ALA A 213 1.98 -17.91 8.47
N ILE A 214 2.39 -17.51 7.26
CA ILE A 214 3.42 -16.48 7.08
C ILE A 214 2.74 -15.12 6.98
N VAL A 215 3.15 -14.14 7.77
CA VAL A 215 2.65 -12.77 7.65
C VAL A 215 3.47 -12.01 6.61
N LEU A 216 2.80 -11.49 5.60
CA LEU A 216 3.36 -10.60 4.58
C LEU A 216 2.97 -9.17 4.95
N GLU A 217 3.82 -8.47 5.69
CA GLU A 217 3.58 -7.10 6.13
C GLU A 217 4.15 -6.12 5.09
N ASP A 218 3.24 -5.40 4.39
CA ASP A 218 3.62 -4.42 3.38
C ASP A 218 3.90 -3.07 4.04
N LEU A 219 5.19 -2.73 4.13
CA LEU A 219 5.72 -1.52 4.73
C LEU A 219 6.07 -0.45 3.66
N ALA A 220 5.29 -0.36 2.58
CA ALA A 220 5.51 0.63 1.53
C ALA A 220 5.48 2.08 2.03
N TYR A 221 4.76 2.35 3.13
CA TYR A 221 4.62 3.67 3.77
C TYR A 221 5.35 3.71 5.12
N PHE A 222 6.49 3.06 5.20
CA PHE A 222 7.33 2.93 6.40
C PHE A 222 7.58 4.27 7.08
N CYS A 223 7.43 4.35 8.40
CA CYS A 223 7.57 5.57 9.23
C CYS A 223 6.63 6.74 8.89
N MET A 224 5.60 6.55 8.05
CA MET A 224 4.74 7.68 7.64
C MET A 224 3.50 7.86 8.54
N ASP A 225 3.44 7.24 9.72
CA ASP A 225 2.51 7.65 10.78
C ASP A 225 3.06 8.88 11.51
N TYR A 226 2.82 10.06 10.94
CA TYR A 226 3.37 11.34 11.42
C TYR A 226 2.82 11.79 12.80
N ARG A 227 1.86 11.06 13.36
CA ARG A 227 1.42 11.25 14.75
C ARG A 227 2.43 10.76 15.78
N ARG A 228 3.44 10.02 15.33
CA ARG A 228 4.57 9.50 16.10
C ARG A 228 5.86 10.12 15.57
N ASP A 229 6.81 10.36 16.46
CA ASP A 229 8.14 10.79 16.05
C ASP A 229 9.01 9.57 15.72
N LEU A 230 8.91 9.10 14.48
CA LEU A 230 9.59 7.91 13.95
C LEU A 230 10.88 8.26 13.19
N GLY A 231 11.31 9.51 13.23
CA GLY A 231 12.45 10.01 12.45
C GLY A 231 13.83 9.80 13.09
N HIS A 232 13.91 9.23 14.29
CA HIS A 232 15.14 9.11 15.08
C HIS A 232 15.63 7.66 15.13
N PRO A 233 16.75 7.30 14.45
CA PRO A 233 17.28 5.95 14.48
C PRO A 233 17.76 5.55 15.87
N CYS A 234 17.58 4.28 16.22
CA CYS A 234 17.99 3.68 17.49
C CYS A 234 17.37 4.31 18.75
N GLN A 235 16.26 5.02 18.60
CA GLN A 235 15.53 5.68 19.67
C GLN A 235 14.03 5.41 19.57
N PRO A 236 13.35 5.10 20.70
CA PRO A 236 11.90 4.98 20.68
C PRO A 236 11.23 6.33 20.43
N PRO A 237 10.00 6.34 19.85
CA PRO A 237 9.23 5.16 19.50
C PRO A 237 9.73 4.48 18.22
N PHE A 238 9.72 3.17 18.20
CA PHE A 238 10.00 2.37 17.00
C PHE A 238 8.75 2.10 16.19
N VAL A 239 8.91 1.76 14.89
CA VAL A 239 7.79 1.37 14.04
C VAL A 239 7.14 0.10 14.56
N PRO A 240 5.82 0.10 14.81
CA PRO A 240 5.09 -1.12 15.16
C PRO A 240 5.12 -2.13 14.02
N THR A 241 5.41 -3.40 14.34
CA THR A 241 5.50 -4.49 13.37
C THR A 241 5.14 -5.83 13.98
N VAL A 242 4.60 -6.73 13.15
CA VAL A 242 4.32 -8.10 13.54
C VAL A 242 5.62 -8.89 13.89
N ALA A 243 6.76 -8.47 13.37
CA ALA A 243 8.05 -9.14 13.57
C ALA A 243 8.51 -9.23 15.04
N ARG A 244 7.88 -8.46 15.93
CA ARG A 244 8.09 -8.57 17.38
C ARG A 244 7.33 -9.73 18.03
N TYR A 245 6.38 -10.34 17.33
CA TYR A 245 5.40 -11.27 17.92
C TYR A 245 5.38 -12.65 17.25
N THR A 246 6.13 -12.81 16.17
CA THR A 246 6.26 -14.09 15.45
C THR A 246 7.55 -14.12 14.64
N ASP A 247 8.07 -15.33 14.39
CA ASP A 247 9.15 -15.56 13.43
C ASP A 247 8.62 -15.92 12.02
N ASN A 248 7.31 -16.05 11.86
CA ASN A 248 6.69 -16.36 10.56
C ASN A 248 6.36 -15.07 9.80
N TYR A 249 7.37 -14.30 9.36
CA TYR A 249 7.11 -13.04 8.64
C TYR A 249 8.02 -12.83 7.43
N VAL A 250 7.50 -12.04 6.50
CA VAL A 250 8.22 -11.35 5.44
C VAL A 250 7.81 -9.88 5.49
N LEU A 251 8.73 -8.99 5.84
CA LEU A 251 8.52 -7.54 5.78
C LEU A 251 8.88 -7.07 4.36
N MET A 252 7.98 -6.36 3.70
CA MET A 252 8.21 -5.79 2.38
C MET A 252 8.52 -4.30 2.47
N LEU A 253 9.82 -3.96 2.50
CA LEU A 253 10.31 -2.60 2.69
C LEU A 253 10.59 -1.95 1.32
N SER A 254 9.86 -0.89 0.96
CA SER A 254 9.94 -0.25 -0.35
C SER A 254 10.64 1.10 -0.33
N SER A 255 11.54 1.34 -1.28
CA SER A 255 12.14 2.67 -1.52
C SER A 255 11.16 3.66 -2.16
N SER A 256 10.02 3.17 -2.69
CA SER A 256 9.14 3.92 -3.57
C SER A 256 8.54 5.18 -2.94
N LYS A 257 8.17 5.14 -1.64
CA LYS A 257 7.46 6.23 -0.97
C LYS A 257 8.36 7.00 -0.02
N ILE A 258 9.06 6.29 0.84
CA ILE A 258 9.92 6.89 1.88
C ILE A 258 11.10 7.70 1.31
N PHE A 259 11.60 7.31 0.13
CA PHE A 259 12.70 8.00 -0.56
C PHE A 259 12.31 8.56 -1.93
N SER A 260 11.00 8.53 -2.27
CA SER A 260 10.51 8.94 -3.60
C SER A 260 11.24 8.26 -4.77
N TYR A 261 11.66 7.01 -4.60
CA TYR A 261 12.52 6.26 -5.52
C TYR A 261 11.73 5.24 -6.36
N ALA A 262 10.45 5.52 -6.61
CA ALA A 262 9.51 4.58 -7.23
C ALA A 262 9.87 4.16 -8.66
N GLY A 263 10.49 5.06 -9.43
CA GLY A 263 10.92 4.80 -10.81
C GLY A 263 12.03 3.74 -10.90
N GLN A 264 12.84 3.60 -9.87
CA GLN A 264 13.98 2.69 -9.82
C GLN A 264 13.61 1.24 -9.46
N ARG A 265 12.36 0.99 -9.14
CA ARG A 265 11.84 -0.37 -8.89
C ARG A 265 12.68 -1.17 -7.89
N MET A 266 12.97 -0.59 -6.71
CA MET A 266 13.76 -1.25 -5.67
C MET A 266 12.97 -1.41 -4.36
N ALA A 267 12.99 -2.61 -3.80
CA ALA A 267 12.46 -2.94 -2.50
C ALA A 267 13.24 -4.11 -1.88
N LEU A 268 12.92 -4.45 -0.65
CA LEU A 268 13.46 -5.60 0.08
C LEU A 268 12.31 -6.49 0.54
N ALA A 269 12.51 -7.79 0.44
CA ALA A 269 11.79 -8.80 1.21
C ALA A 269 12.69 -9.23 2.37
N CYS A 270 12.36 -8.80 3.59
CA CYS A 270 13.11 -9.09 4.79
C CYS A 270 12.43 -10.26 5.52
N VAL A 271 13.02 -11.42 5.44
CA VAL A 271 12.51 -12.69 6.02
C VAL A 271 13.11 -12.87 7.40
N SER A 272 12.34 -13.31 8.41
CA SER A 272 12.96 -13.67 9.70
C SER A 272 14.04 -14.73 9.51
N ASP A 273 15.13 -14.68 10.29
CA ASP A 273 16.19 -15.67 10.16
C ASP A 273 15.70 -17.10 10.44
N ALA A 274 14.76 -17.25 11.37
CA ALA A 274 14.16 -18.55 11.68
C ALA A 274 13.36 -19.12 10.49
N LEU A 275 12.54 -18.30 9.80
CA LEU A 275 11.84 -18.72 8.60
C LEU A 275 12.81 -18.92 7.43
N PHE A 276 13.83 -18.08 7.29
CA PHE A 276 14.82 -18.16 6.23
C PHE A 276 15.54 -19.52 6.23
N ASP A 277 15.91 -20.04 7.43
CA ASP A 277 16.60 -21.32 7.60
C ASP A 277 15.67 -22.52 7.61
N ARG A 278 14.36 -22.30 7.72
CA ARG A 278 13.40 -23.39 7.86
C ARG A 278 13.30 -24.19 6.58
N GLN A 279 13.39 -25.53 6.73
CA GLN A 279 13.29 -26.47 5.61
C GLN A 279 11.85 -26.96 5.43
N PHE A 280 11.39 -27.01 4.16
CA PHE A 280 10.08 -27.50 3.78
C PHE A 280 10.21 -28.61 2.74
N PRO A 281 9.81 -29.85 3.05
CA PRO A 281 9.90 -30.97 2.11
C PRO A 281 9.13 -30.75 0.80
N ALA A 282 8.00 -30.04 0.85
CA ALA A 282 7.21 -29.72 -0.34
C ALA A 282 7.96 -28.77 -1.30
N LEU A 283 8.72 -27.83 -0.77
CA LEU A 283 9.58 -26.96 -1.60
C LEU A 283 10.74 -27.78 -2.19
N ALA A 284 11.41 -28.62 -1.39
CA ALA A 284 12.48 -29.46 -1.89
C ALA A 284 12.02 -30.36 -3.04
N GLN A 285 10.86 -30.99 -2.89
CA GLN A 285 10.28 -31.85 -3.93
C GLN A 285 9.92 -31.06 -5.20
N ARG A 286 9.32 -29.88 -5.05
CA ARG A 286 8.85 -29.06 -6.18
C ARG A 286 9.99 -28.46 -6.97
N TYR A 287 10.99 -27.92 -6.28
CA TYR A 287 12.08 -27.15 -6.90
C TYR A 287 13.36 -27.94 -7.13
N HIS A 288 13.38 -29.22 -6.68
CA HIS A 288 14.56 -30.09 -6.75
C HIS A 288 15.80 -29.47 -6.11
N ASP A 289 15.57 -28.77 -4.97
CA ASP A 289 16.60 -28.11 -4.18
C ASP A 289 16.59 -28.57 -2.70
N THR A 290 17.23 -27.82 -1.82
CA THR A 290 17.29 -28.17 -0.39
C THR A 290 15.96 -28.00 0.36
N GLY A 291 15.01 -27.26 -0.20
CA GLY A 291 13.76 -26.87 0.46
C GLY A 291 13.92 -25.87 1.61
N VAL A 292 15.11 -25.32 1.79
CA VAL A 292 15.36 -24.22 2.74
C VAL A 292 14.70 -22.98 2.22
N PHE A 293 13.77 -22.40 3.01
CA PHE A 293 12.89 -21.32 2.54
C PHE A 293 13.66 -20.18 1.89
N GLY A 294 14.68 -19.64 2.55
CA GLY A 294 15.42 -18.48 2.03
C GLY A 294 16.14 -18.77 0.72
N SER A 295 16.82 -19.93 0.61
CA SER A 295 17.51 -20.29 -0.63
C SER A 295 16.55 -20.59 -1.78
N THR A 296 15.47 -21.31 -1.52
CA THR A 296 14.41 -21.58 -2.52
C THR A 296 13.74 -20.26 -2.97
N PHE A 297 13.44 -19.36 -2.02
CA PHE A 297 12.84 -18.07 -2.31
C PHE A 297 13.74 -17.22 -3.24
N ILE A 298 15.04 -17.15 -2.97
CA ILE A 298 16.00 -16.40 -3.78
C ILE A 298 16.23 -17.07 -5.14
N ALA A 299 16.69 -18.33 -5.14
CA ALA A 299 17.23 -18.96 -6.33
C ALA A 299 16.16 -19.59 -7.23
N SER A 300 15.14 -20.20 -6.61
CA SER A 300 14.13 -20.97 -7.35
C SER A 300 12.85 -20.17 -7.65
N ILE A 301 12.61 -19.06 -6.94
CA ILE A 301 11.41 -18.25 -7.13
C ILE A 301 11.76 -16.85 -7.65
N LEU A 302 12.41 -15.99 -6.85
CA LEU A 302 12.66 -14.60 -7.25
C LEU A 302 13.58 -14.50 -8.49
N TYR A 303 14.62 -15.34 -8.55
CA TYR A 303 15.51 -15.36 -9.70
C TYR A 303 14.77 -15.74 -11.00
N MET A 304 13.79 -16.65 -10.91
CA MET A 304 12.97 -17.04 -12.08
C MET A 304 11.99 -15.93 -12.51
N ILE A 305 11.65 -14.99 -11.61
CA ILE A 305 10.76 -13.87 -11.95
C ILE A 305 11.53 -12.76 -12.68
N THR A 306 12.76 -12.41 -12.23
CA THR A 306 13.45 -11.20 -12.70
C THR A 306 14.92 -11.41 -13.05
N SER A 307 15.47 -12.60 -12.86
CA SER A 307 16.91 -12.91 -13.01
C SER A 307 17.83 -12.01 -12.17
N GLY A 308 17.33 -11.48 -11.05
CA GLY A 308 18.01 -10.54 -10.17
C GLY A 308 17.45 -9.10 -10.27
N CYS A 309 17.97 -8.22 -9.43
CA CYS A 309 17.58 -6.81 -9.39
C CYS A 309 18.64 -5.94 -10.04
N THR A 310 18.25 -4.79 -10.59
CA THR A 310 19.17 -3.80 -11.18
C THR A 310 20.32 -3.47 -10.23
N ALA A 311 21.56 -3.64 -10.68
CA ALA A 311 22.74 -3.48 -9.81
C ALA A 311 22.87 -2.04 -9.28
N SER A 312 22.80 -1.03 -10.15
CA SER A 312 23.00 0.38 -9.78
C SER A 312 21.99 0.86 -8.74
N THR A 313 20.72 0.48 -8.87
CA THR A 313 19.66 0.87 -7.94
C THR A 313 19.84 0.27 -6.55
N GLN A 314 20.48 -0.90 -6.44
CA GLN A 314 20.82 -1.50 -5.16
C GLN A 314 21.80 -0.62 -4.37
N TYR A 315 22.82 -0.05 -5.02
CA TYR A 315 23.76 0.88 -4.39
C TYR A 315 23.09 2.19 -3.98
N GLY A 316 22.19 2.73 -4.83
CA GLY A 316 21.39 3.90 -4.48
C GLY A 316 20.55 3.68 -3.23
N TYR A 317 19.87 2.53 -3.15
CA TYR A 317 19.04 2.20 -1.99
C TYR A 317 19.89 1.91 -0.75
N ALA A 318 21.02 1.21 -0.89
CA ALA A 318 21.96 0.97 0.19
C ALA A 318 22.41 2.27 0.87
N GLU A 319 22.80 3.27 0.09
CA GLU A 319 23.25 4.55 0.62
C GLU A 319 22.13 5.29 1.39
N MET A 320 20.91 5.31 0.86
CA MET A 320 19.79 5.92 1.56
C MET A 320 19.49 5.25 2.90
N LEU A 321 19.49 3.90 2.93
CA LEU A 321 19.25 3.13 4.16
C LEU A 321 20.37 3.38 5.18
N ARG A 322 21.64 3.36 4.73
CA ARG A 322 22.82 3.60 5.57
C ARG A 322 22.78 5.00 6.22
N LEU A 323 22.56 6.03 5.40
CA LEU A 323 22.51 7.43 5.87
C LEU A 323 21.36 7.65 6.86
N ALA A 324 20.21 7.02 6.62
CA ALA A 324 19.06 7.08 7.51
C ALA A 324 19.38 6.38 8.86
N ALA A 325 19.97 5.18 8.82
CA ALA A 325 20.34 4.44 10.03
C ALA A 325 21.42 5.17 10.86
N GLU A 326 22.32 5.91 10.21
CA GLU A 326 23.32 6.76 10.84
C GLU A 326 22.76 8.12 11.33
N GLY A 327 21.48 8.43 11.08
CA GLY A 327 20.87 9.70 11.43
C GLY A 327 21.36 10.91 10.61
N LYS A 328 21.97 10.67 9.45
CA LYS A 328 22.50 11.71 8.55
C LYS A 328 21.42 12.29 7.63
N ILE A 329 20.33 11.58 7.41
CA ILE A 329 19.14 12.06 6.72
C ILE A 329 17.90 11.70 7.56
N ASN A 330 16.88 12.57 7.52
CA ASN A 330 15.59 12.31 8.15
C ASN A 330 14.51 12.21 7.06
N PHE A 331 14.37 11.03 6.49
CA PHE A 331 13.40 10.74 5.43
C PHE A 331 11.94 10.89 5.90
N VAL A 332 11.68 10.81 7.21
CA VAL A 332 10.34 11.04 7.77
C VAL A 332 9.97 12.50 7.63
N GLU A 333 10.88 13.41 7.97
CA GLU A 333 10.66 14.85 7.80
C GLU A 333 10.59 15.24 6.32
N ASP A 334 11.43 14.65 5.46
CA ASP A 334 11.42 14.88 4.01
C ASP A 334 10.04 14.55 3.40
N THR A 335 9.32 13.55 3.94
CA THR A 335 8.01 13.12 3.44
C THR A 335 6.82 13.75 4.18
N ARG A 336 7.03 14.57 5.24
CA ARG A 336 5.97 15.21 6.04
C ARG A 336 5.07 16.15 5.22
N GLU A 337 5.51 16.56 4.05
CA GLU A 337 4.65 17.31 3.13
C GLU A 337 3.36 16.55 2.76
N TYR A 338 3.36 15.22 2.78
CA TYR A 338 2.15 14.43 2.55
C TYR A 338 1.12 14.57 3.67
N GLU A 339 1.57 14.72 4.92
CA GLU A 339 0.70 15.04 6.06
C GLU A 339 0.01 16.40 5.85
N ARG A 340 0.79 17.46 5.52
CA ARG A 340 0.26 18.81 5.26
C ARG A 340 -0.75 18.82 4.11
N ARG A 341 -0.48 18.08 3.03
CA ARG A 341 -1.40 17.95 1.89
C ARG A 341 -2.69 17.25 2.29
N ALA A 342 -2.60 16.13 3.01
CA ALA A 342 -3.77 15.39 3.47
C ALA A 342 -4.67 16.25 4.37
N HIS A 343 -4.07 16.94 5.34
CA HIS A 343 -4.78 17.84 6.24
C HIS A 343 -5.55 18.92 5.47
N ARG A 344 -4.90 19.60 4.53
CA ARG A 344 -5.53 20.65 3.74
C ARG A 344 -6.62 20.13 2.81
N MET A 345 -6.37 19.01 2.13
CA MET A 345 -7.38 18.40 1.24
C MET A 345 -8.60 17.89 2.01
N LYS A 346 -8.41 17.20 3.15
CA LYS A 346 -9.53 16.77 4.01
C LYS A 346 -10.42 17.94 4.40
N ARG A 347 -9.83 19.08 4.80
CA ARG A 347 -10.60 20.29 5.15
C ARG A 347 -11.45 20.81 4.00
N ILE A 348 -10.91 20.81 2.77
CA ILE A 348 -11.68 21.24 1.58
C ILE A 348 -12.84 20.29 1.34
N PHE A 349 -12.61 18.99 1.30
CA PHE A 349 -13.68 18.02 1.06
C PHE A 349 -14.77 18.07 2.15
N THR A 350 -14.37 18.12 3.42
CA THR A 350 -15.34 18.15 4.53
C THR A 350 -16.15 19.45 4.58
N ALA A 351 -15.59 20.58 4.14
CA ALA A 351 -16.31 21.84 4.00
C ALA A 351 -17.43 21.78 2.94
N HIS A 352 -17.37 20.81 2.03
CA HIS A 352 -18.34 20.60 0.94
C HIS A 352 -19.13 19.28 1.09
N GLY A 353 -19.43 18.88 2.32
CA GLY A 353 -20.36 17.78 2.63
C GLY A 353 -19.79 16.37 2.55
N PHE A 354 -18.51 16.19 2.23
CA PHE A 354 -17.86 14.89 2.29
C PHE A 354 -17.52 14.51 3.74
N HIS A 355 -17.39 13.21 4.00
CA HIS A 355 -16.90 12.69 5.27
C HIS A 355 -15.75 11.70 5.08
N VAL A 356 -14.90 11.56 6.08
CA VAL A 356 -13.82 10.56 6.09
C VAL A 356 -14.44 9.20 6.46
N VAL A 357 -14.23 8.18 5.61
CA VAL A 357 -14.83 6.84 5.78
C VAL A 357 -14.11 6.06 6.88
N TYR A 358 -12.81 5.81 6.69
CA TYR A 358 -11.96 5.22 7.73
C TYR A 358 -11.41 6.36 8.58
N ASN A 359 -12.12 6.74 9.62
CA ASN A 359 -11.90 7.97 10.36
C ASN A 359 -11.18 7.79 11.70
N HIS A 360 -10.99 6.55 12.18
CA HIS A 360 -10.30 6.29 13.44
C HIS A 360 -9.49 4.98 13.40
N ASP A 361 -8.41 4.96 14.17
CA ASP A 361 -7.74 3.77 14.67
C ASP A 361 -8.40 3.32 15.98
N VAL A 362 -7.84 2.32 16.68
CA VAL A 362 -8.49 1.75 17.88
C VAL A 362 -8.84 2.82 18.91
N THR A 363 -7.88 3.69 19.24
CA THR A 363 -8.00 4.66 20.36
C THR A 363 -7.95 6.12 19.92
N ARG A 364 -7.76 6.42 18.64
CA ARG A 364 -7.53 7.79 18.18
C ARG A 364 -7.98 8.00 16.73
N PRO A 365 -8.20 9.24 16.31
CA PRO A 365 -8.48 9.56 14.91
C PRO A 365 -7.36 9.06 13.98
N VAL A 366 -7.73 8.64 12.76
CA VAL A 366 -6.75 8.30 11.72
C VAL A 366 -5.87 9.51 11.42
N GLY A 367 -4.57 9.25 11.18
CA GLY A 367 -3.61 10.30 10.87
C GLY A 367 -3.82 10.93 9.49
N ASP A 368 -3.06 11.99 9.24
CA ASP A 368 -2.86 12.55 7.91
C ASP A 368 -1.62 11.92 7.28
N GLY A 369 -1.65 11.64 5.97
CA GLY A 369 -0.51 11.05 5.28
C GLY A 369 -0.71 10.92 3.79
N PHE A 370 -0.26 9.81 3.19
CA PHE A 370 -0.23 9.65 1.74
C PHE A 370 -1.61 9.45 1.12
N PHE A 371 -2.55 8.86 1.89
CA PHE A 371 -3.94 8.63 1.50
C PHE A 371 -4.92 9.05 2.59
N PHE A 372 -6.15 9.25 2.19
CA PHE A 372 -7.33 9.25 3.05
C PHE A 372 -8.54 8.77 2.24
N THR A 373 -9.64 8.48 2.94
CA THR A 373 -10.84 7.95 2.31
C THR A 373 -12.01 8.91 2.49
N LEU A 374 -12.82 9.03 1.45
CA LEU A 374 -13.95 9.95 1.42
C LEU A 374 -15.24 9.24 1.01
N GLY A 375 -16.31 9.57 1.71
CA GLY A 375 -17.67 9.26 1.32
C GLY A 375 -18.47 10.54 1.10
N TYR A 376 -19.59 10.42 0.38
CA TYR A 376 -20.57 11.48 0.24
C TYR A 376 -21.96 10.91 0.53
N PRO A 377 -22.83 11.63 1.29
CA PRO A 377 -24.14 11.11 1.67
C PRO A 377 -24.97 10.63 0.49
N GLY A 378 -25.52 9.42 0.59
CA GLY A 378 -26.38 8.81 -0.39
C GLY A 378 -25.69 8.35 -1.69
N MET A 379 -24.36 8.34 -1.78
CA MET A 379 -23.61 7.80 -2.92
C MET A 379 -22.81 6.56 -2.53
N THR A 380 -22.83 5.54 -3.37
CA THR A 380 -21.88 4.44 -3.33
C THR A 380 -20.50 4.89 -3.77
N GLY A 381 -19.45 4.11 -3.45
CA GLY A 381 -18.10 4.43 -3.89
C GLY A 381 -17.94 4.52 -5.41
N GLY A 382 -18.66 3.67 -6.16
CA GLY A 382 -18.66 3.68 -7.61
C GLY A 382 -19.38 4.90 -8.21
N GLU A 383 -20.54 5.27 -7.67
CA GLU A 383 -21.26 6.47 -8.07
C GLU A 383 -20.43 7.72 -7.79
N LEU A 384 -19.82 7.81 -6.61
CA LEU A 384 -18.97 8.94 -6.24
C LEU A 384 -17.75 9.07 -7.16
N LEU A 385 -17.09 7.94 -7.48
CA LEU A 385 -16.00 7.92 -8.45
C LEU A 385 -16.43 8.48 -9.81
N LYS A 386 -17.56 7.99 -10.36
CA LYS A 386 -18.10 8.42 -11.63
C LYS A 386 -18.47 9.91 -11.62
N GLU A 387 -19.19 10.36 -10.59
CA GLU A 387 -19.59 11.76 -10.48
C GLU A 387 -18.40 12.71 -10.38
N LEU A 388 -17.37 12.38 -9.61
CA LEU A 388 -16.16 13.21 -9.48
C LEU A 388 -15.42 13.43 -10.82
N LEU A 389 -15.50 12.49 -11.76
CA LEU A 389 -14.91 12.66 -13.09
C LEU A 389 -15.52 13.86 -13.84
N TYR A 390 -16.82 14.13 -13.68
CA TYR A 390 -17.48 15.29 -14.29
C TYR A 390 -16.96 16.63 -13.76
N TYR A 391 -16.38 16.63 -12.55
CA TYR A 391 -15.76 17.81 -11.93
C TYR A 391 -14.23 17.82 -12.07
N GLY A 392 -13.67 16.95 -12.90
CA GLY A 392 -12.23 16.88 -13.16
C GLY A 392 -11.42 16.41 -11.96
N VAL A 393 -11.97 15.52 -11.13
CA VAL A 393 -11.29 14.88 -10.00
C VAL A 393 -11.28 13.37 -10.25
N SER A 394 -10.09 12.76 -10.25
CA SER A 394 -9.93 11.32 -10.41
C SER A 394 -9.57 10.65 -9.08
N SER A 395 -10.15 9.50 -8.81
CA SER A 395 -9.93 8.71 -7.60
C SER A 395 -10.11 7.22 -7.91
N ILE A 396 -10.18 6.35 -6.89
CA ILE A 396 -10.60 4.95 -7.05
C ILE A 396 -11.67 4.60 -6.03
N SER A 397 -12.62 3.75 -6.41
CA SER A 397 -13.63 3.23 -5.47
C SER A 397 -12.99 2.33 -4.43
N LEU A 398 -13.40 2.45 -3.16
CA LEU A 398 -12.96 1.58 -2.07
C LEU A 398 -13.33 0.11 -2.30
N GLY A 399 -14.43 -0.17 -2.98
CA GLY A 399 -14.83 -1.53 -3.33
C GLY A 399 -13.76 -2.31 -4.10
N THR A 400 -12.95 -1.63 -4.94
CA THR A 400 -11.84 -2.26 -5.66
C THR A 400 -10.68 -2.70 -4.76
N THR A 401 -10.65 -2.24 -3.51
CA THR A 401 -9.60 -2.55 -2.52
C THR A 401 -9.99 -3.64 -1.52
N GLY A 402 -11.18 -4.24 -1.68
CA GLY A 402 -11.73 -5.20 -0.73
C GLY A 402 -12.46 -4.58 0.45
N SER A 403 -12.59 -3.24 0.47
CA SER A 403 -13.36 -2.53 1.49
C SER A 403 -14.85 -2.88 1.39
N GLN A 404 -15.48 -3.08 2.53
CA GLN A 404 -16.94 -3.19 2.66
C GLN A 404 -17.60 -1.82 2.91
N GLN A 405 -16.79 -0.77 3.07
CA GLN A 405 -17.26 0.59 3.25
C GLN A 405 -17.47 1.27 1.89
N GLN A 406 -18.47 2.16 1.83
CA GLN A 406 -18.73 2.95 0.63
C GLN A 406 -17.89 4.23 0.62
N GLY A 407 -17.27 4.52 -0.52
CA GLY A 407 -16.44 5.70 -0.69
C GLY A 407 -15.31 5.53 -1.70
N ILE A 408 -14.41 6.48 -1.70
CA ILE A 408 -13.25 6.56 -2.59
C ILE A 408 -11.96 6.74 -1.80
N ARG A 409 -10.82 6.38 -2.42
CA ARG A 409 -9.49 6.71 -1.94
C ARG A 409 -8.99 8.01 -2.56
N ALA A 410 -8.58 8.95 -1.74
CA ALA A 410 -7.88 10.17 -2.16
C ALA A 410 -6.37 10.02 -1.92
N CYS A 411 -5.56 10.11 -2.98
CA CYS A 411 -4.11 10.22 -2.90
C CYS A 411 -3.68 11.68 -2.92
N VAL A 412 -2.83 12.09 -1.98
CA VAL A 412 -2.40 13.50 -1.85
C VAL A 412 -1.12 13.82 -2.59
N SER A 413 -0.42 12.79 -3.08
CA SER A 413 0.99 12.91 -3.48
C SER A 413 1.23 13.91 -4.61
N ARG A 414 0.30 14.04 -5.54
CA ARG A 414 0.41 14.94 -6.70
C ARG A 414 -0.21 16.32 -6.48
N MET A 415 -0.76 16.58 -5.29
CA MET A 415 -1.35 17.87 -4.98
C MET A 415 -0.27 18.94 -4.93
N LYS A 416 -0.53 20.07 -5.61
CA LYS A 416 0.36 21.23 -5.68
C LYS A 416 -0.34 22.45 -5.11
N PRO A 417 0.40 23.47 -4.64
CA PRO A 417 -0.17 24.67 -4.03
C PRO A 417 -1.24 25.36 -4.86
N GLU A 418 -1.05 25.47 -6.18
CA GLU A 418 -1.96 26.11 -7.13
C GLU A 418 -3.27 25.35 -7.36
N LEU A 419 -3.32 24.07 -6.99
CA LEU A 419 -4.51 23.21 -7.21
C LEU A 419 -5.52 23.26 -6.05
N TYR A 420 -5.16 23.81 -4.89
CA TYR A 420 -6.09 23.82 -3.74
C TYR A 420 -7.31 24.70 -3.97
N GLU A 421 -7.13 25.85 -4.57
CA GLU A 421 -8.26 26.73 -4.91
C GLU A 421 -9.15 26.10 -5.99
N VAL A 422 -8.53 25.45 -6.98
CA VAL A 422 -9.25 24.70 -8.02
C VAL A 422 -10.04 23.55 -7.39
N LEU A 423 -9.47 22.80 -6.44
CA LEU A 423 -10.16 21.74 -5.73
C LEU A 423 -11.36 22.30 -4.95
N ASP A 424 -11.19 23.39 -4.20
CA ASP A 424 -12.27 24.02 -3.43
C ASP A 424 -13.43 24.43 -4.33
N GLN A 425 -13.15 25.11 -5.45
CA GLN A 425 -14.16 25.52 -6.42
C GLN A 425 -14.90 24.31 -7.01
N ARG A 426 -14.19 23.24 -7.37
CA ARG A 426 -14.78 22.02 -7.93
C ARG A 426 -15.67 21.29 -6.91
N MET A 427 -15.25 21.20 -5.68
CA MET A 427 -16.02 20.53 -4.61
C MET A 427 -17.22 21.38 -4.17
N ARG A 428 -17.13 22.70 -4.20
CA ARG A 428 -18.27 23.59 -4.04
C ARG A 428 -19.32 23.34 -5.11
N ALA A 429 -18.92 23.34 -6.38
CA ALA A 429 -19.83 23.07 -7.50
C ALA A 429 -20.45 21.66 -7.40
N PHE A 430 -19.66 20.68 -6.97
CA PHE A 430 -20.16 19.32 -6.69
C PHE A 430 -21.25 19.34 -5.61
N HIS A 431 -20.99 20.05 -4.51
CA HIS A 431 -21.94 20.13 -3.39
C HIS A 431 -23.22 20.89 -3.76
N GLU A 432 -23.11 21.98 -4.52
CA GLU A 432 -24.28 22.71 -5.06
C GLU A 432 -25.17 21.83 -5.94
N ASP A 433 -24.58 20.94 -6.76
CA ASP A 433 -25.33 20.06 -7.65
C ASP A 433 -25.92 18.82 -6.93
N HIS A 434 -25.39 18.44 -5.72
CA HIS A 434 -25.76 17.19 -5.03
C HIS A 434 -26.24 17.37 -3.58
N GLY A 435 -26.02 18.53 -2.95
CA GLY A 435 -26.28 18.76 -1.53
C GLY A 435 -27.77 19.03 -1.20
N ASP A 436 -28.40 19.90 -1.97
CA ASP A 436 -29.73 20.46 -1.63
C ASP A 436 -30.91 19.49 -1.84
N GLY A 437 -30.79 18.52 -2.75
CA GLY A 437 -31.88 17.58 -3.06
C GLY A 437 -32.07 16.45 -2.05
N ARG A 438 -31.07 16.15 -1.22
CA ARG A 438 -31.05 14.96 -0.35
C ARG A 438 -31.37 15.26 1.12
N GLU A 439 -31.20 16.48 1.56
CA GLU A 439 -31.67 16.92 2.86
C GLU A 439 -33.21 16.96 2.89
N GLU A 440 -33.86 17.34 1.79
CA GLU A 440 -35.32 17.28 1.64
C GLU A 440 -35.86 15.83 1.61
N GLU A 441 -35.17 14.89 0.93
CA GLU A 441 -35.58 13.48 0.93
C GLU A 441 -35.37 12.80 2.30
N ARG A 442 -34.28 13.15 3.03
CA ARG A 442 -34.06 12.68 4.39
C ARG A 442 -35.14 13.19 5.34
N VAL A 443 -35.45 14.48 5.28
CA VAL A 443 -36.52 15.10 6.10
C VAL A 443 -37.89 14.51 5.74
N LYS A 444 -38.17 14.25 4.45
CA LYS A 444 -39.41 13.56 4.04
C LYS A 444 -39.46 12.11 4.54
N SER A 445 -38.34 11.36 4.48
CA SER A 445 -38.30 9.97 4.94
C SER A 445 -38.41 9.86 6.48
N GLU A 446 -37.82 10.79 7.22
CA GLU A 446 -37.94 10.88 8.68
C GLU A 446 -39.34 11.30 9.11
N ARG A 447 -40.02 12.21 8.41
CA ARG A 447 -41.42 12.53 8.63
C ARG A 447 -42.37 11.34 8.40
N VAL A 448 -42.19 10.60 7.31
CA VAL A 448 -42.99 9.41 7.00
C VAL A 448 -42.77 8.28 8.05
N LYS A 449 -41.58 8.22 8.67
CA LYS A 449 -41.31 7.27 9.77
C LYS A 449 -41.86 7.72 11.13
N SER A 450 -42.09 9.02 11.34
CA SER A 450 -42.66 9.55 12.55
C SER A 450 -44.20 9.58 12.54
N GLU A 451 -44.80 9.40 11.38
CA GLU A 451 -46.27 9.35 11.19
C GLU A 451 -46.83 7.91 11.06
N LYS A 452 -45.95 6.90 11.19
CA LYS A 452 -46.31 5.49 11.35
C LYS A 452 -45.96 4.99 12.76
#